data_9aa8b7682271e8cc4683f6bcec31cfca
#
_entry.id   9aa8b7682271e8cc4683f6bcec31cfca
#
_cell.length_a   1.000
_cell.length_b   1.000
_cell.length_c   1.000
_cell.angle_alpha   90.00
_cell.angle_beta   90.00
_cell.angle_gamma   90.00
#
_symmetry.space_group_name_H-M   'P 1'
#
loop_
_entity.id
_entity.type
_entity.pdbx_description
1 polymer ?
#
loop_
_entity_poly.entity_id
_entity_poly.type
_entity_poly.pdbx_seq_one_letter_code
_entity_poly.pdbx_strand_id
1 'polypeptide(L)'
;MIIQTESPSIQSLRKNIIELVLTDHPLDCLTCEVNGNCELQDVAARVGIRKVRYPEGKNHLDRQKDTSHPYMTSDLSKCIMCYRCVRACDEVQGQLVLSVMGRGFDSQIIKGANESFMESECVSCGACAQACPTSAISDVFQSKSLVGQDKVKTVCTYCGVGCNLEVSVKSGKILSIQAPYDAEVNQGHTCLKGRYAFKFYNHPERLQYPMIRNVQGELERATWDEVYDYITNKLKKIKTENGPDSIAGISSSRCTNEENYLMQKFIRAVIGTNNIDGCARVCHSPTALGTVSYTHLRAHETDS
;
A
#
# COMPACT_ATOMS: atom_id res chain seq x y z
N MET A 1 8.05 25.98 -31.11
CA MET A 1 7.68 26.91 -30.03
C MET A 1 8.80 26.91 -29.01
N ILE A 2 9.36 28.07 -28.65
CA ILE A 2 10.39 28.19 -27.61
C ILE A 2 9.67 28.57 -26.31
N ILE A 3 9.77 27.75 -25.30
CA ILE A 3 9.17 27.98 -23.97
C ILE A 3 10.29 28.36 -23.03
N GLN A 4 10.17 29.51 -22.38
CA GLN A 4 11.07 29.93 -21.31
C GLN A 4 10.43 29.52 -19.97
N THR A 5 11.13 28.73 -19.16
CA THR A 5 10.71 28.33 -17.85
C THR A 5 11.41 29.10 -16.70
N GLU A 6 12.47 29.83 -17.05
CA GLU A 6 13.27 30.61 -16.11
C GLU A 6 13.48 32.02 -16.65
N SER A 7 12.80 32.99 -16.06
CA SER A 7 13.03 34.44 -16.31
C SER A 7 12.71 35.20 -15.01
N PRO A 8 13.22 36.42 -14.83
CA PRO A 8 12.90 37.26 -13.67
C PRO A 8 11.38 37.42 -13.43
N SER A 9 10.63 37.58 -14.54
CA SER A 9 9.17 37.70 -14.49
C SER A 9 8.51 36.42 -13.99
N ILE A 10 8.91 35.24 -14.53
CA ILE A 10 8.38 33.94 -14.08
C ILE A 10 8.73 33.65 -12.62
N GLN A 11 9.96 33.97 -12.22
CA GLN A 11 10.37 33.80 -10.81
C GLN A 11 9.54 34.69 -9.87
N SER A 12 9.28 35.94 -10.25
CA SER A 12 8.40 36.83 -9.49
C SER A 12 6.97 36.32 -9.41
N LEU A 13 6.41 35.83 -10.50
CA LEU A 13 5.07 35.22 -10.51
C LEU A 13 4.99 33.97 -9.62
N ARG A 14 5.94 33.06 -9.76
CA ARG A 14 6.02 31.86 -8.90
C ARG A 14 6.07 32.22 -7.42
N LYS A 15 6.92 33.20 -7.06
CA LYS A 15 7.01 33.69 -5.69
C LYS A 15 5.67 34.20 -5.18
N ASN A 16 5.00 35.05 -5.96
CA ASN A 16 3.71 35.62 -5.58
C ASN A 16 2.62 34.53 -5.43
N ILE A 17 2.58 33.54 -6.32
CA ILE A 17 1.61 32.42 -6.24
C ILE A 17 1.85 31.59 -4.98
N ILE A 18 3.10 31.22 -4.69
CA ILE A 18 3.41 30.43 -3.49
C ILE A 18 3.13 31.24 -2.23
N GLU A 19 3.40 32.54 -2.25
CA GLU A 19 3.10 33.42 -1.12
C GLU A 19 1.59 33.53 -0.84
N LEU A 20 0.75 33.57 -1.91
CA LEU A 20 -0.70 33.50 -1.79
C LEU A 20 -1.17 32.16 -1.21
N VAL A 21 -0.58 31.03 -1.64
CA VAL A 21 -0.87 29.71 -1.05
C VAL A 21 -0.56 29.69 0.43
N LEU A 22 0.54 30.31 0.85
CA LEU A 22 0.94 30.38 2.25
C LEU A 22 0.02 31.23 3.11
N THR A 23 -0.78 32.16 2.54
CA THR A 23 -1.77 32.93 3.31
C THR A 23 -2.91 32.09 3.86
N ASP A 24 -3.18 30.95 3.22
CA ASP A 24 -4.26 30.03 3.61
C ASP A 24 -3.72 28.72 4.22
N HIS A 25 -2.44 28.68 4.56
CA HIS A 25 -1.78 27.52 5.16
C HIS A 25 -1.27 27.85 6.57
N PRO A 26 -1.45 26.95 7.57
CA PRO A 26 -0.88 27.17 8.91
C PRO A 26 0.64 27.28 8.84
N LEU A 27 1.20 28.37 9.41
CA LEU A 27 2.64 28.60 9.40
C LEU A 27 3.32 28.01 10.65
N ASP A 28 2.83 26.87 11.13
CA ASP A 28 3.27 26.15 12.32
C ASP A 28 4.36 25.09 12.03
N CYS A 29 5.18 25.32 11.03
CA CYS A 29 6.16 24.35 10.52
C CYS A 29 7.01 23.68 11.60
N LEU A 30 7.37 24.40 12.67
CA LEU A 30 8.21 23.85 13.75
C LEU A 30 7.53 22.72 14.53
N THR A 31 6.20 22.72 14.60
CA THR A 31 5.40 21.70 15.28
C THR A 31 4.72 20.73 14.30
N CYS A 32 4.87 20.98 13.00
CA CYS A 32 4.26 20.19 11.96
C CYS A 32 4.92 18.81 11.84
N GLU A 33 4.10 17.77 11.68
CA GLU A 33 4.55 16.38 11.59
C GLU A 33 5.51 16.08 10.43
N VAL A 34 5.41 16.86 9.34
CA VAL A 34 6.24 16.72 8.14
C VAL A 34 7.29 17.80 8.00
N ASN A 35 7.63 18.47 9.09
CA ASN A 35 8.72 19.44 9.06
C ASN A 35 10.02 18.82 8.51
N GLY A 36 10.61 19.46 7.49
CA GLY A 36 11.79 18.93 6.79
C GLY A 36 11.48 17.82 5.76
N ASN A 37 10.21 17.46 5.56
CA ASN A 37 9.74 16.52 4.52
C ASN A 37 8.43 17.02 3.94
N CYS A 38 8.40 18.28 3.52
CA CYS A 38 7.21 18.96 3.00
C CYS A 38 7.57 19.71 1.70
N GLU A 39 6.94 19.33 0.59
CA GLU A 39 7.20 19.97 -0.70
C GLU A 39 6.86 21.47 -0.70
N LEU A 40 5.87 21.90 0.07
CA LEU A 40 5.55 23.34 0.20
C LEU A 40 6.69 24.12 0.84
N GLN A 41 7.33 23.56 1.88
CA GLN A 41 8.53 24.17 2.49
C GLN A 41 9.68 24.27 1.48
N ASP A 42 9.92 23.20 0.73
CA ASP A 42 10.99 23.17 -0.27
C ASP A 42 10.77 24.19 -1.38
N VAL A 43 9.53 24.30 -1.87
CA VAL A 43 9.18 25.28 -2.92
C VAL A 43 9.26 26.70 -2.37
N ALA A 44 8.76 26.97 -1.15
CA ALA A 44 8.85 28.28 -0.51
C ALA A 44 10.31 28.72 -0.31
N ALA A 45 11.18 27.79 0.12
CA ALA A 45 12.62 28.04 0.25
C ALA A 45 13.27 28.34 -1.10
N ARG A 46 12.94 27.55 -2.14
CA ARG A 46 13.48 27.71 -3.51
C ARG A 46 13.13 29.06 -4.11
N VAL A 47 11.89 29.55 -3.93
CA VAL A 47 11.49 30.88 -4.42
C VAL A 47 11.85 32.03 -3.49
N GLY A 48 12.56 31.75 -2.40
CA GLY A 48 13.11 32.76 -1.48
C GLY A 48 12.07 33.48 -0.64
N ILE A 49 11.00 32.81 -0.21
CA ILE A 49 10.01 33.38 0.72
C ILE A 49 10.57 33.24 2.13
N ARG A 50 10.66 34.37 2.83
CA ARG A 50 11.05 34.45 4.26
C ARG A 50 9.92 34.99 5.13
N LYS A 51 9.02 35.75 4.55
CA LYS A 51 7.87 36.36 5.22
C LYS A 51 6.75 36.47 4.19
N VAL A 52 5.54 36.15 4.59
CA VAL A 52 4.32 36.36 3.80
C VAL A 52 3.94 37.84 3.88
N ARG A 53 3.76 38.49 2.72
CA ARG A 53 3.42 39.91 2.62
C ARG A 53 1.93 40.17 2.66
N TYR A 54 1.15 39.21 2.23
CA TYR A 54 -0.31 39.33 2.15
C TYR A 54 -0.96 39.01 3.50
N PRO A 55 -2.14 39.57 3.79
CA PRO A 55 -2.88 39.21 4.99
C PRO A 55 -3.25 37.73 4.97
N GLU A 56 -3.46 37.17 6.13
CA GLU A 56 -3.91 35.79 6.28
C GLU A 56 -5.24 35.57 5.57
N GLY A 57 -5.36 34.41 4.92
CA GLY A 57 -6.59 33.88 4.36
C GLY A 57 -7.47 33.28 5.48
N LYS A 58 -8.35 32.36 5.10
CA LYS A 58 -9.21 31.64 6.09
C LYS A 58 -8.44 30.67 6.97
N ASN A 59 -7.31 30.16 6.50
CA ASN A 59 -6.44 29.15 7.12
C ASN A 59 -7.09 27.79 7.43
N HIS A 60 -8.39 27.66 7.26
CA HIS A 60 -9.19 26.43 7.48
C HIS A 60 -8.87 25.69 8.80
N LEU A 61 -8.42 26.40 9.81
CA LEU A 61 -8.02 25.85 11.12
C LEU A 61 -9.19 25.23 11.88
N ASP A 62 -10.41 25.66 11.57
CA ASP A 62 -11.66 25.17 12.12
C ASP A 62 -12.15 23.85 11.47
N ARG A 63 -11.52 23.42 10.39
CA ARG A 63 -11.89 22.16 9.75
C ARG A 63 -11.53 20.98 10.61
N GLN A 64 -12.50 20.10 10.84
CA GLN A 64 -12.30 18.91 11.64
C GLN A 64 -11.31 17.96 10.98
N LYS A 65 -10.44 17.37 11.80
CA LYS A 65 -9.60 16.27 11.37
C LYS A 65 -10.41 14.99 11.27
N ASP A 66 -10.26 14.29 10.17
CA ASP A 66 -10.82 12.96 10.00
C ASP A 66 -9.76 11.90 10.38
N THR A 67 -10.00 11.21 11.47
CA THR A 67 -9.18 10.12 11.98
C THR A 67 -9.94 8.80 12.01
N SER A 68 -11.05 8.71 11.30
CA SER A 68 -11.92 7.52 11.25
C SER A 68 -11.23 6.31 10.63
N HIS A 69 -10.33 6.55 9.66
CA HIS A 69 -9.71 5.49 8.90
C HIS A 69 -8.50 4.88 9.65
N PRO A 70 -8.35 3.53 9.68
CA PRO A 70 -7.30 2.86 10.46
C PRO A 70 -5.88 3.06 9.91
N TYR A 71 -5.74 3.51 8.67
CA TYR A 71 -4.45 3.64 7.97
C TYR A 71 -4.13 5.07 7.52
N MET A 72 -5.10 5.96 7.46
CA MET A 72 -4.93 7.31 6.96
C MET A 72 -5.62 8.31 7.85
N THR A 73 -5.10 9.53 7.88
CA THR A 73 -5.73 10.69 8.52
C THR A 73 -5.88 11.82 7.51
N SER A 74 -6.87 12.67 7.69
CA SER A 74 -7.08 13.88 6.89
C SER A 74 -7.16 15.10 7.79
N ASP A 75 -6.26 16.06 7.56
CA ASP A 75 -6.23 17.38 8.20
C ASP A 75 -6.28 18.46 7.10
N LEU A 76 -7.49 18.85 6.74
CA LEU A 76 -7.69 19.78 5.63
C LEU A 76 -7.21 21.22 5.93
N SER A 77 -6.86 21.55 7.18
CA SER A 77 -6.20 22.82 7.49
C SER A 77 -4.86 22.97 6.76
N LYS A 78 -4.23 21.85 6.43
CA LYS A 78 -2.93 21.79 5.72
C LYS A 78 -3.08 21.63 4.20
N CYS A 79 -4.30 21.62 3.69
CA CYS A 79 -4.56 21.40 2.27
C CYS A 79 -4.26 22.68 1.45
N ILE A 80 -3.47 22.54 0.39
CA ILE A 80 -3.15 23.61 -0.55
C ILE A 80 -3.92 23.51 -1.87
N MET A 81 -4.97 22.72 -1.90
CA MET A 81 -5.85 22.54 -3.08
C MET A 81 -5.10 22.19 -4.38
N CYS A 82 -4.06 21.36 -4.28
CA CYS A 82 -3.25 20.94 -5.42
C CYS A 82 -3.88 19.82 -6.27
N TYR A 83 -4.97 19.23 -5.82
CA TYR A 83 -5.74 18.15 -6.47
C TYR A 83 -4.97 16.84 -6.72
N ARG A 84 -3.74 16.68 -6.26
CA ARG A 84 -2.98 15.43 -6.47
C ARG A 84 -3.69 14.21 -5.90
N CYS A 85 -4.30 14.32 -4.71
CA CYS A 85 -5.04 13.23 -4.08
C CYS A 85 -6.31 12.86 -4.86
N VAL A 86 -7.03 13.85 -5.41
CA VAL A 86 -8.21 13.64 -6.27
C VAL A 86 -7.79 12.87 -7.52
N ARG A 87 -6.77 13.35 -8.22
CA ARG A 87 -6.26 12.69 -9.43
C ARG A 87 -5.70 11.30 -9.16
N ALA A 88 -5.01 11.09 -8.04
CA ALA A 88 -4.53 9.77 -7.65
C ALA A 88 -5.69 8.80 -7.36
N CYS A 89 -6.80 9.30 -6.81
CA CYS A 89 -7.99 8.50 -6.53
C CYS A 89 -8.76 8.16 -7.81
N ASP A 90 -8.93 9.14 -8.70
CA ASP A 90 -9.69 9.03 -9.95
C ASP A 90 -8.89 8.39 -11.07
N GLU A 91 -7.86 9.09 -11.56
CA GLU A 91 -7.14 8.72 -12.79
C GLU A 91 -6.29 7.45 -12.63
N VAL A 92 -5.84 7.17 -11.40
CA VAL A 92 -4.92 6.06 -11.16
C VAL A 92 -5.61 4.88 -10.50
N GLN A 93 -6.37 5.11 -9.43
CA GLN A 93 -7.09 4.03 -8.74
C GLN A 93 -8.47 3.76 -9.30
N GLY A 94 -9.04 4.68 -10.08
CA GLY A 94 -10.36 4.55 -10.68
C GLY A 94 -11.50 4.48 -9.66
N GLN A 95 -11.32 5.07 -8.46
CA GLN A 95 -12.29 4.97 -7.36
C GLN A 95 -13.21 6.18 -7.23
N LEU A 96 -12.79 7.36 -7.69
CA LEU A 96 -13.58 8.60 -7.63
C LEU A 96 -14.10 8.99 -6.23
N VAL A 97 -13.51 8.49 -5.17
CA VAL A 97 -13.94 8.77 -3.79
C VAL A 97 -13.63 10.21 -3.39
N LEU A 98 -12.48 10.73 -3.83
CA LEU A 98 -12.08 12.10 -3.52
C LEU A 98 -12.54 13.05 -4.62
N SER A 99 -13.19 14.12 -4.22
CA SER A 99 -13.64 15.19 -5.11
C SER A 99 -13.47 16.56 -4.47
N VAL A 100 -13.85 17.61 -5.18
CA VAL A 100 -13.76 19.00 -4.71
C VAL A 100 -15.14 19.58 -4.51
N MET A 101 -15.36 20.16 -3.35
CA MET A 101 -16.56 20.94 -3.04
C MET A 101 -16.20 22.41 -2.81
N GLY A 102 -17.12 23.33 -3.13
CA GLY A 102 -16.93 24.76 -2.92
C GLY A 102 -16.08 25.43 -3.99
N ARG A 103 -15.70 26.69 -3.74
CA ARG A 103 -14.89 27.52 -4.62
C ARG A 103 -14.11 28.56 -3.84
N GLY A 104 -12.99 29.07 -4.42
CA GLY A 104 -12.13 30.05 -3.75
C GLY A 104 -11.61 29.50 -2.42
N PHE A 105 -11.62 30.33 -1.39
CA PHE A 105 -11.20 29.93 -0.05
C PHE A 105 -12.12 28.89 0.64
N ASP A 106 -13.34 28.71 0.13
CA ASP A 106 -14.26 27.69 0.64
C ASP A 106 -14.06 26.32 -0.02
N SER A 107 -13.13 26.22 -0.99
CA SER A 107 -12.81 24.94 -1.63
C SER A 107 -12.27 23.95 -0.61
N GLN A 108 -12.72 22.72 -0.71
CA GLN A 108 -12.20 21.62 0.12
C GLN A 108 -12.27 20.29 -0.62
N ILE A 109 -11.38 19.41 -0.24
CA ILE A 109 -11.42 18.00 -0.67
C ILE A 109 -12.44 17.28 0.19
N ILE A 110 -13.41 16.65 -0.45
CA ILE A 110 -14.41 15.81 0.20
C ILE A 110 -14.24 14.34 -0.17
N LYS A 111 -14.83 13.48 0.61
CA LYS A 111 -14.89 12.03 0.42
C LYS A 111 -16.36 11.65 0.24
N GLY A 112 -16.68 10.92 -0.84
CA GLY A 112 -18.08 10.58 -1.14
C GLY A 112 -18.97 11.81 -1.17
N ALA A 113 -20.08 11.75 -0.46
CA ALA A 113 -21.02 12.85 -0.28
C ALA A 113 -20.64 13.82 0.87
N ASN A 114 -19.36 14.04 1.12
CA ASN A 114 -18.78 14.78 2.26
C ASN A 114 -18.84 14.01 3.58
N GLU A 115 -18.51 12.74 3.50
CA GLU A 115 -18.48 11.78 4.60
C GLU A 115 -17.08 11.67 5.21
N SER A 116 -16.94 10.85 6.26
CA SER A 116 -15.64 10.42 6.76
C SER A 116 -14.99 9.39 5.81
N PHE A 117 -13.70 9.13 5.94
CA PHE A 117 -13.03 8.09 5.15
C PHE A 117 -13.65 6.70 5.34
N MET A 118 -14.07 6.37 6.57
CA MET A 118 -14.65 5.06 6.86
C MET A 118 -16.07 4.87 6.37
N GLU A 119 -16.80 5.95 6.20
CA GLU A 119 -18.18 5.93 5.68
C GLU A 119 -18.20 5.95 4.15
N SER A 120 -17.13 6.44 3.52
CA SER A 120 -17.02 6.53 2.06
C SER A 120 -16.61 5.19 1.41
N GLU A 121 -16.80 5.08 0.11
CA GLU A 121 -16.38 3.92 -0.72
C GLU A 121 -14.85 3.76 -0.86
N CYS A 122 -14.08 4.23 0.13
CA CYS A 122 -12.63 4.20 0.10
C CYS A 122 -12.07 2.77 0.17
N VAL A 123 -11.26 2.39 -0.80
CA VAL A 123 -10.61 1.06 -0.87
C VAL A 123 -9.28 0.99 -0.10
N SER A 124 -8.94 2.02 0.69
CA SER A 124 -7.77 2.05 1.56
C SER A 124 -6.41 1.85 0.85
N CYS A 125 -6.28 2.24 -0.41
CA CYS A 125 -5.04 2.04 -1.17
C CYS A 125 -3.89 2.96 -0.75
N GLY A 126 -4.18 4.11 -0.12
CA GLY A 126 -3.17 5.07 0.36
C GLY A 126 -2.49 5.92 -0.72
N ALA A 127 -2.95 5.86 -1.98
CA ALA A 127 -2.37 6.65 -3.06
C ALA A 127 -2.49 8.16 -2.81
N CYS A 128 -3.62 8.59 -2.24
CA CYS A 128 -3.84 9.99 -1.87
C CYS A 128 -2.89 10.49 -0.78
N ALA A 129 -2.58 9.66 0.22
CA ALA A 129 -1.64 10.00 1.27
C ALA A 129 -0.21 10.12 0.72
N GLN A 130 0.21 9.18 -0.14
CA GLN A 130 1.51 9.24 -0.79
C GLN A 130 1.66 10.44 -1.73
N ALA A 131 0.59 10.85 -2.42
CA ALA A 131 0.61 11.97 -3.37
C ALA A 131 0.52 13.35 -2.68
N CYS A 132 0.16 13.41 -1.38
CA CYS A 132 -0.07 14.67 -0.69
C CYS A 132 1.24 15.40 -0.35
N PRO A 133 1.46 16.65 -0.85
CA PRO A 133 2.71 17.36 -0.66
C PRO A 133 2.86 18.02 0.71
N THR A 134 1.78 18.12 1.50
CA THR A 134 1.73 18.85 2.77
C THR A 134 1.22 18.03 3.95
N SER A 135 1.04 16.72 3.77
CA SER A 135 0.38 15.82 4.75
C SER A 135 -1.04 16.23 5.18
N ALA A 136 -1.76 16.98 4.34
CA ALA A 136 -3.20 17.17 4.55
C ALA A 136 -3.96 15.83 4.54
N ILE A 137 -3.48 14.85 3.78
CA ILE A 137 -3.81 13.44 3.92
C ILE A 137 -2.50 12.71 4.19
N SER A 138 -2.43 11.97 5.27
CA SER A 138 -1.22 11.28 5.70
C SER A 138 -1.48 9.84 6.12
N ASP A 139 -0.44 9.03 5.98
CA ASP A 139 -0.39 7.63 6.43
C ASP A 139 -0.08 7.62 7.94
N VAL A 140 -0.89 6.91 8.73
CA VAL A 140 -0.71 6.80 10.19
C VAL A 140 0.58 6.07 10.57
N PHE A 141 1.17 5.29 9.65
CA PHE A 141 2.43 4.57 9.86
C PHE A 141 3.65 5.34 9.36
N GLN A 142 3.45 6.41 8.61
CA GLN A 142 4.56 7.22 8.14
C GLN A 142 5.27 7.84 9.34
N SER A 143 6.50 7.43 9.56
CA SER A 143 7.30 7.98 10.66
C SER A 143 7.58 9.47 10.44
N LYS A 144 7.30 10.26 11.46
CA LYS A 144 7.53 11.69 11.49
C LYS A 144 9.02 12.08 11.40
N SER A 145 9.92 11.14 11.68
CA SER A 145 11.37 11.34 11.62
C SER A 145 12.00 10.46 10.55
N LEU A 146 12.60 11.08 9.57
CA LEU A 146 13.41 10.39 8.54
C LEU A 146 14.80 10.00 9.05
N VAL A 147 15.17 10.44 10.24
CA VAL A 147 16.51 10.25 10.81
C VAL A 147 16.71 8.80 11.25
N GLY A 148 17.73 8.15 10.68
CA GLY A 148 18.13 6.80 11.05
C GLY A 148 17.19 5.70 10.54
N GLN A 149 16.50 5.95 9.43
CA GLN A 149 15.73 4.93 8.71
C GLN A 149 16.50 4.47 7.48
N ASP A 150 16.58 3.16 7.32
CA ASP A 150 17.07 2.55 6.07
C ASP A 150 15.89 2.32 5.13
N LYS A 151 16.11 2.59 3.84
CA LYS A 151 15.16 2.31 2.79
C LYS A 151 15.58 1.08 1.99
N VAL A 152 14.71 0.09 1.93
CA VAL A 152 14.96 -1.18 1.25
C VAL A 152 13.95 -1.36 0.14
N LYS A 153 14.42 -1.50 -1.11
CA LYS A 153 13.56 -1.86 -2.23
C LYS A 153 13.32 -3.37 -2.23
N THR A 154 12.07 -3.79 -2.36
CA THR A 154 11.66 -5.19 -2.37
C THR A 154 10.42 -5.38 -3.24
N VAL A 155 9.95 -6.62 -3.33
CA VAL A 155 8.75 -6.99 -4.07
C VAL A 155 7.65 -7.40 -3.10
N CYS A 156 6.42 -7.01 -3.39
CA CYS A 156 5.26 -7.39 -2.61
C CYS A 156 5.01 -8.91 -2.68
N THR A 157 4.81 -9.54 -1.54
CA THR A 157 4.65 -11.00 -1.42
C THR A 157 3.18 -11.46 -1.43
N TYR A 158 2.21 -10.54 -1.62
CA TYR A 158 0.79 -10.89 -1.47
C TYR A 158 0.14 -11.51 -2.69
N CYS A 159 0.56 -11.13 -3.89
CA CYS A 159 -0.01 -11.70 -5.12
C CYS A 159 0.96 -11.63 -6.29
N GLY A 160 0.60 -12.26 -7.40
CA GLY A 160 1.41 -12.38 -8.61
C GLY A 160 1.64 -11.08 -9.39
N VAL A 161 1.05 -9.94 -8.98
CA VAL A 161 1.36 -8.63 -9.60
C VAL A 161 2.82 -8.24 -9.39
N GLY A 162 3.41 -8.62 -8.24
CA GLY A 162 4.83 -8.36 -7.97
C GLY A 162 5.16 -6.87 -7.82
N CYS A 163 4.28 -6.08 -7.22
CA CYS A 163 4.50 -4.65 -7.01
C CYS A 163 5.85 -4.38 -6.33
N ASN A 164 6.60 -3.43 -6.87
CA ASN A 164 7.82 -2.94 -6.22
C ASN A 164 7.44 -2.05 -5.03
N LEU A 165 8.08 -2.28 -3.91
CA LEU A 165 7.87 -1.56 -2.66
C LEU A 165 9.18 -0.95 -2.17
N GLU A 166 9.08 0.22 -1.54
CA GLU A 166 10.15 0.82 -0.76
C GLU A 166 9.75 0.76 0.72
N VAL A 167 10.50 0.00 1.49
CA VAL A 167 10.22 -0.29 2.90
C VAL A 167 11.16 0.54 3.77
N SER A 168 10.59 1.34 4.65
CA SER A 168 11.34 2.06 5.69
C SER A 168 11.56 1.15 6.88
N VAL A 169 12.81 0.92 7.24
CA VAL A 169 13.21 -0.01 8.31
C VAL A 169 14.03 0.73 9.36
N LYS A 170 13.81 0.43 10.63
CA LYS A 170 14.64 0.88 11.74
C LYS A 170 14.76 -0.22 12.79
N SER A 171 15.99 -0.54 13.18
CA SER A 171 16.26 -1.59 14.18
C SER A 171 15.56 -2.92 13.87
N GLY A 172 15.56 -3.34 12.61
CA GLY A 172 14.94 -4.59 12.15
C GLY A 172 13.42 -4.60 12.09
N LYS A 173 12.76 -3.46 12.31
CA LYS A 173 11.30 -3.32 12.24
C LYS A 173 10.87 -2.52 11.03
N ILE A 174 9.83 -2.97 10.35
CA ILE A 174 9.19 -2.22 9.29
C ILE A 174 8.35 -1.10 9.92
N LEU A 175 8.61 0.14 9.50
CA LEU A 175 7.90 1.32 9.96
C LEU A 175 6.78 1.72 9.02
N SER A 176 7.08 1.78 7.72
CA SER A 176 6.11 2.12 6.66
C SER A 176 6.53 1.52 5.33
N ILE A 177 5.59 1.44 4.41
CA ILE A 177 5.81 0.96 3.05
C ILE A 177 5.25 1.98 2.07
N GLN A 178 6.05 2.34 1.07
CA GLN A 178 5.66 3.18 -0.05
C GLN A 178 5.86 2.43 -1.37
N ALA A 179 5.18 2.89 -2.41
CA ALA A 179 5.40 2.42 -3.76
C ALA A 179 6.23 3.46 -4.52
N PRO A 180 7.46 3.13 -4.98
CA PRO A 180 8.29 4.08 -5.71
C PRO A 180 7.63 4.51 -7.02
N TYR A 181 7.68 5.81 -7.34
CA TYR A 181 7.12 6.32 -8.60
C TYR A 181 7.91 5.87 -9.84
N ASP A 182 9.19 5.53 -9.66
CA ASP A 182 10.09 4.99 -10.68
C ASP A 182 9.99 3.46 -10.83
N ALA A 183 9.06 2.82 -10.15
CA ALA A 183 8.87 1.37 -10.24
C ALA A 183 8.30 0.95 -11.59
N GLU A 184 8.92 -0.01 -12.25
CA GLU A 184 8.50 -0.49 -13.57
C GLU A 184 7.12 -1.16 -13.55
N VAL A 185 6.83 -1.94 -12.50
CA VAL A 185 5.62 -2.75 -12.40
C VAL A 185 4.41 -1.91 -12.01
N ASN A 186 4.53 -1.08 -11.00
CA ASN A 186 3.38 -0.44 -10.33
C ASN A 186 3.45 1.08 -10.23
N GLN A 187 4.51 1.73 -10.73
CA GLN A 187 4.59 3.18 -10.98
C GLN A 187 4.01 4.06 -9.86
N GLY A 188 4.41 3.79 -8.63
CA GLY A 188 3.94 4.54 -7.45
C GLY A 188 2.65 4.02 -6.82
N HIS A 189 2.08 2.92 -7.31
CA HIS A 189 0.79 2.41 -6.83
C HIS A 189 0.92 1.05 -6.16
N THR A 190 0.09 0.82 -5.15
CA THR A 190 -0.08 -0.49 -4.51
C THR A 190 -1.44 -0.53 -3.83
N CYS A 191 -1.97 -1.72 -3.59
CA CYS A 191 -3.23 -1.89 -2.89
C CYS A 191 -3.03 -1.82 -1.37
N LEU A 192 -4.14 -1.84 -0.64
CA LEU A 192 -4.19 -1.94 0.82
C LEU A 192 -3.18 -2.95 1.40
N LYS A 193 -3.12 -4.17 0.83
CA LYS A 193 -2.26 -5.23 1.36
C LYS A 193 -0.79 -4.88 1.23
N GLY A 194 -0.35 -4.44 0.06
CA GLY A 194 1.04 -4.07 -0.18
C GLY A 194 1.52 -2.93 0.72
N ARG A 195 0.65 -1.96 0.98
CA ARG A 195 1.01 -0.76 1.75
C ARG A 195 0.89 -0.97 3.26
N TYR A 196 -0.17 -1.60 3.75
CA TYR A 196 -0.52 -1.56 5.17
C TYR A 196 -0.47 -2.90 5.89
N ALA A 197 -0.46 -4.01 5.17
CA ALA A 197 -0.55 -5.32 5.80
C ALA A 197 0.81 -5.90 6.24
N PHE A 198 1.76 -5.07 6.64
CA PHE A 198 3.09 -5.49 7.10
C PHE A 198 3.19 -5.79 8.61
N LYS A 199 2.12 -5.56 9.37
CA LYS A 199 2.12 -5.75 10.83
C LYS A 199 2.49 -7.18 11.24
N PHE A 200 2.18 -8.18 10.40
CA PHE A 200 2.54 -9.57 10.68
C PHE A 200 4.07 -9.77 10.80
N TYR A 201 4.86 -8.99 10.06
CA TYR A 201 6.32 -9.08 10.11
C TYR A 201 6.87 -8.68 11.48
N ASN A 202 6.30 -7.63 12.07
CA ASN A 202 6.71 -7.10 13.38
C ASN A 202 6.00 -7.80 14.55
N HIS A 203 5.08 -8.75 14.29
CA HIS A 203 4.26 -9.36 15.34
C HIS A 203 5.12 -10.22 16.27
N PRO A 204 4.98 -10.11 17.60
CA PRO A 204 5.81 -10.86 18.54
C PRO A 204 5.59 -12.38 18.47
N GLU A 205 4.40 -12.82 18.09
CA GLU A 205 4.06 -14.24 17.93
C GLU A 205 4.45 -14.81 16.56
N ARG A 206 5.10 -14.02 15.70
CA ARG A 206 5.58 -14.54 14.42
C ARG A 206 6.59 -15.64 14.64
N LEU A 207 6.35 -16.80 14.03
CA LEU A 207 7.29 -17.92 14.06
C LEU A 207 8.59 -17.51 13.36
N GLN A 208 9.71 -17.59 14.06
CA GLN A 208 11.05 -17.28 13.56
C GLN A 208 11.91 -18.52 13.34
N TYR A 209 11.47 -19.64 13.92
CA TYR A 209 12.18 -20.92 13.89
C TYR A 209 11.19 -22.04 13.61
N PRO A 210 11.62 -23.15 13.01
CA PRO A 210 10.79 -24.34 12.90
C PRO A 210 10.48 -24.91 14.28
N MET A 211 9.33 -25.54 14.40
CA MET A 211 8.84 -26.09 15.67
C MET A 211 8.28 -27.50 15.43
N ILE A 212 8.55 -28.42 16.34
CA ILE A 212 8.02 -29.79 16.33
C ILE A 212 7.22 -30.02 17.61
N ARG A 213 6.13 -30.78 17.53
CA ARG A 213 5.36 -31.17 18.74
C ARG A 213 6.12 -32.22 19.51
N ASN A 214 6.29 -31.97 20.81
CA ASN A 214 6.80 -32.96 21.76
C ASN A 214 5.72 -34.03 22.12
N VAL A 215 6.07 -34.93 22.97
CA VAL A 215 5.19 -36.02 23.41
C VAL A 215 3.97 -35.54 24.22
N GLN A 216 4.04 -34.34 24.80
CA GLN A 216 2.94 -33.66 25.48
C GLN A 216 2.02 -32.88 24.53
N GLY A 217 2.39 -32.79 23.24
CA GLY A 217 1.64 -32.07 22.25
C GLY A 217 1.98 -30.58 22.15
N GLU A 218 2.97 -30.09 22.90
CA GLU A 218 3.44 -28.71 22.87
C GLU A 218 4.44 -28.50 21.75
N LEU A 219 4.45 -27.30 21.15
CA LEU A 219 5.39 -26.93 20.09
C LEU A 219 6.71 -26.47 20.71
N GLU A 220 7.79 -27.18 20.41
CA GLU A 220 9.15 -26.85 20.81
C GLU A 220 9.99 -26.43 19.60
N ARG A 221 10.93 -25.52 19.84
CA ARG A 221 11.87 -25.08 18.81
C ARG A 221 12.76 -26.25 18.36
N ALA A 222 12.90 -26.39 17.05
CA ALA A 222 13.76 -27.39 16.42
C ALA A 222 14.71 -26.74 15.42
N THR A 223 15.78 -27.44 15.07
CA THR A 223 16.64 -27.09 13.94
C THR A 223 16.00 -27.52 12.61
N TRP A 224 16.46 -26.94 11.50
CA TRP A 224 16.00 -27.36 10.18
C TRP A 224 16.29 -28.84 9.88
N ASP A 225 17.45 -29.35 10.30
CA ASP A 225 17.82 -30.74 10.10
C ASP A 225 16.88 -31.69 10.83
N GLU A 226 16.57 -31.41 12.09
CA GLU A 226 15.59 -32.17 12.86
C GLU A 226 14.20 -32.17 12.20
N VAL A 227 13.79 -31.03 11.66
CA VAL A 227 12.49 -30.93 10.97
C VAL A 227 12.49 -31.71 9.67
N TYR A 228 13.58 -31.66 8.89
CA TYR A 228 13.69 -32.42 7.66
C TYR A 228 13.69 -33.94 7.93
N ASP A 229 14.38 -34.39 8.95
CA ASP A 229 14.38 -35.79 9.37
C ASP A 229 12.98 -36.21 9.82
N TYR A 230 12.32 -35.40 10.64
CA TYR A 230 10.96 -35.67 11.10
C TYR A 230 9.97 -35.80 9.95
N ILE A 231 9.95 -34.83 9.04
CA ILE A 231 9.06 -34.82 7.86
C ILE A 231 9.36 -36.02 6.97
N THR A 232 10.63 -36.25 6.64
CA THR A 232 11.08 -37.33 5.76
C THR A 232 10.67 -38.69 6.32
N ASN A 233 10.89 -38.93 7.58
CA ASN A 233 10.53 -40.18 8.24
C ASN A 233 9.00 -40.40 8.24
N LYS A 234 8.23 -39.35 8.55
CA LYS A 234 6.77 -39.44 8.49
C LYS A 234 6.25 -39.72 7.07
N LEU A 235 6.73 -39.00 6.09
CA LEU A 235 6.31 -39.21 4.68
C LEU A 235 6.68 -40.60 4.17
N LYS A 236 7.91 -41.08 4.48
CA LYS A 236 8.34 -42.44 4.15
C LYS A 236 7.42 -43.48 4.80
N LYS A 237 7.10 -43.33 6.07
CA LYS A 237 6.21 -44.23 6.80
C LYS A 237 4.82 -44.28 6.14
N ILE A 238 4.19 -43.12 5.93
CA ILE A 238 2.87 -43.05 5.30
C ILE A 238 2.87 -43.69 3.91
N LYS A 239 3.89 -43.37 3.09
CA LYS A 239 4.02 -43.93 1.74
C LYS A 239 4.19 -45.45 1.77
N THR A 240 4.95 -45.99 2.72
CA THR A 240 5.18 -47.44 2.85
C THR A 240 3.93 -48.17 3.34
N GLU A 241 3.21 -47.60 4.29
CA GLU A 241 2.04 -48.23 4.91
C GLU A 241 0.78 -48.11 4.06
N ASN A 242 0.59 -46.98 3.35
CA ASN A 242 -0.68 -46.62 2.70
C ASN A 242 -0.54 -46.35 1.20
N GLY A 243 0.66 -46.44 0.64
CA GLY A 243 0.95 -46.13 -0.75
C GLY A 243 1.14 -44.65 -1.04
N PRO A 244 1.68 -44.29 -2.22
CA PRO A 244 1.96 -42.89 -2.61
C PRO A 244 0.69 -42.04 -2.73
N ASP A 245 -0.42 -42.62 -3.14
CA ASP A 245 -1.68 -41.89 -3.35
C ASP A 245 -2.37 -41.46 -2.04
N SER A 246 -1.86 -41.89 -0.88
CA SER A 246 -2.27 -41.39 0.42
C SER A 246 -1.74 -40.00 0.74
N ILE A 247 -0.81 -39.47 -0.10
CA ILE A 247 -0.19 -38.17 0.06
C ILE A 247 -0.65 -37.27 -1.09
N ALA A 248 -1.00 -36.03 -0.76
CA ALA A 248 -1.36 -35.01 -1.75
C ALA A 248 -0.59 -33.71 -1.50
N GLY A 249 -0.41 -32.93 -2.56
CA GLY A 249 0.18 -31.58 -2.49
C GLY A 249 -0.81 -30.53 -2.95
N ILE A 250 -0.83 -29.39 -2.26
CA ILE A 250 -1.57 -28.19 -2.68
C ILE A 250 -0.60 -27.05 -2.79
N SER A 251 -0.51 -26.43 -3.97
CA SER A 251 0.28 -25.25 -4.22
C SER A 251 -0.60 -23.99 -4.33
N SER A 252 -0.02 -22.85 -4.60
CA SER A 252 -0.75 -21.59 -4.58
C SER A 252 -0.36 -20.69 -5.75
N SER A 253 -1.32 -19.94 -6.27
CA SER A 253 -1.08 -18.83 -7.22
C SER A 253 -0.30 -17.66 -6.58
N ARG A 254 -0.10 -17.69 -5.26
CA ARG A 254 0.70 -16.71 -4.52
C ARG A 254 2.16 -17.13 -4.31
N CYS A 255 2.50 -18.34 -4.74
CA CYS A 255 3.88 -18.82 -4.77
C CYS A 255 4.54 -18.39 -6.08
N THR A 256 5.88 -18.37 -6.09
CA THR A 256 6.64 -18.16 -7.34
C THR A 256 6.47 -19.34 -8.29
N ASN A 257 6.82 -19.15 -9.55
CA ASN A 257 6.80 -20.24 -10.54
C ASN A 257 7.74 -21.37 -10.14
N GLU A 258 8.90 -21.02 -9.57
CA GLU A 258 9.90 -21.96 -9.08
C GLU A 258 9.36 -22.82 -7.93
N GLU A 259 8.70 -22.22 -6.97
CA GLU A 259 8.07 -22.92 -5.84
C GLU A 259 6.97 -23.88 -6.33
N ASN A 260 6.12 -23.44 -7.26
CA ASN A 260 5.10 -24.27 -7.86
C ASN A 260 5.69 -25.45 -8.64
N TYR A 261 6.78 -25.21 -9.39
CA TYR A 261 7.51 -26.26 -10.10
C TYR A 261 8.14 -27.27 -9.12
N LEU A 262 8.79 -26.79 -8.07
CA LEU A 262 9.44 -27.65 -7.07
C LEU A 262 8.40 -28.50 -6.31
N MET A 263 7.25 -27.93 -5.96
CA MET A 263 6.17 -28.67 -5.31
C MET A 263 5.64 -29.77 -6.24
N GLN A 264 5.42 -29.45 -7.50
CA GLN A 264 4.95 -30.42 -8.49
C GLN A 264 5.99 -31.54 -8.70
N LYS A 265 7.27 -31.21 -8.82
CA LYS A 265 8.37 -32.16 -8.93
C LYS A 265 8.47 -33.05 -7.70
N PHE A 266 8.35 -32.50 -6.50
CA PHE A 266 8.37 -33.25 -5.25
C PHE A 266 7.24 -34.29 -5.19
N ILE A 267 6.02 -33.90 -5.45
CA ILE A 267 4.86 -34.80 -5.39
C ILE A 267 4.97 -35.89 -6.45
N ARG A 268 5.32 -35.55 -7.71
CA ARG A 268 5.36 -36.53 -8.80
C ARG A 268 6.60 -37.40 -8.78
N ALA A 269 7.79 -36.84 -8.58
CA ALA A 269 9.05 -37.57 -8.69
C ALA A 269 9.48 -38.23 -7.38
N VAL A 270 9.24 -37.57 -6.21
CA VAL A 270 9.70 -38.09 -4.91
C VAL A 270 8.58 -38.90 -4.24
N ILE A 271 7.39 -38.36 -4.11
CA ILE A 271 6.26 -39.09 -3.55
C ILE A 271 5.77 -40.17 -4.52
N GLY A 272 5.66 -39.87 -5.80
CA GLY A 272 5.25 -40.81 -6.83
C GLY A 272 3.76 -40.86 -7.07
N THR A 273 3.05 -39.73 -6.88
CA THR A 273 1.62 -39.59 -7.13
C THR A 273 1.32 -38.36 -7.99
N ASN A 274 0.18 -38.35 -8.65
CA ASN A 274 -0.36 -37.18 -9.34
C ASN A 274 -1.36 -36.37 -8.50
N ASN A 275 -1.49 -36.66 -7.23
CA ASN A 275 -2.36 -35.95 -6.29
C ASN A 275 -1.78 -34.57 -5.95
N ILE A 276 -1.75 -33.69 -6.93
CA ILE A 276 -1.30 -32.30 -6.77
C ILE A 276 -2.29 -31.36 -7.42
N ASP A 277 -2.63 -30.30 -6.72
CA ASP A 277 -3.54 -29.27 -7.21
C ASP A 277 -3.11 -27.88 -6.72
N GLY A 278 -3.79 -26.86 -7.18
CA GLY A 278 -3.58 -25.48 -6.77
C GLY A 278 -4.76 -24.91 -5.98
N CYS A 279 -4.51 -23.80 -5.32
CA CYS A 279 -5.57 -23.05 -4.62
C CYS A 279 -6.70 -22.59 -5.56
N ALA A 280 -6.43 -22.53 -6.88
CA ALA A 280 -7.39 -22.13 -7.90
C ALA A 280 -8.68 -22.97 -7.88
N ARG A 281 -8.61 -24.25 -7.50
CA ARG A 281 -9.76 -25.14 -7.44
C ARG A 281 -10.88 -24.62 -6.54
N VAL A 282 -10.56 -24.02 -5.41
CA VAL A 282 -11.55 -23.47 -4.47
C VAL A 282 -11.62 -21.94 -4.51
N CYS A 283 -10.70 -21.27 -5.21
CA CYS A 283 -10.60 -19.81 -5.30
C CYS A 283 -11.15 -19.29 -6.64
N HIS A 284 -10.51 -19.65 -7.75
CA HIS A 284 -10.86 -19.11 -9.08
C HIS A 284 -11.87 -19.98 -9.83
N SER A 285 -11.81 -21.29 -9.71
CA SER A 285 -12.70 -22.19 -10.48
C SER A 285 -14.18 -21.94 -10.20
N PRO A 286 -14.64 -21.79 -8.95
CA PRO A 286 -16.02 -21.42 -8.67
C PRO A 286 -16.38 -20.04 -9.21
N THR A 287 -15.47 -19.06 -9.09
CA THR A 287 -15.67 -17.71 -9.61
C THR A 287 -15.76 -17.71 -11.14
N ALA A 288 -14.87 -18.45 -11.81
CA ALA A 288 -14.88 -18.55 -13.26
C ALA A 288 -16.17 -19.19 -13.78
N LEU A 289 -16.65 -20.26 -13.13
CA LEU A 289 -17.95 -20.84 -13.44
C LEU A 289 -19.10 -19.86 -13.26
N GLY A 290 -19.10 -19.12 -12.15
CA GLY A 290 -20.11 -18.11 -11.88
C GLY A 290 -20.06 -16.95 -12.89
N THR A 291 -18.88 -16.43 -13.20
CA THR A 291 -18.71 -15.34 -14.17
C THR A 291 -18.98 -15.76 -15.61
N VAL A 292 -18.59 -16.98 -15.99
CA VAL A 292 -18.95 -17.54 -17.31
C VAL A 292 -20.45 -17.63 -17.47
N SER A 293 -21.17 -18.16 -16.49
CA SER A 293 -22.65 -18.18 -16.51
C SER A 293 -23.22 -16.76 -16.60
N TYR A 294 -22.67 -15.82 -15.87
CA TYR A 294 -23.10 -14.42 -15.88
C TYR A 294 -22.79 -13.76 -17.22
N THR A 295 -21.59 -13.93 -17.74
CA THR A 295 -21.14 -13.32 -19.00
C THR A 295 -21.93 -13.90 -20.18
N HIS A 296 -22.11 -15.21 -20.24
CA HIS A 296 -22.79 -15.85 -21.36
C HIS A 296 -24.32 -15.77 -21.28
N LEU A 297 -24.89 -15.70 -20.08
CA LEU A 297 -26.37 -15.62 -19.94
C LEU A 297 -26.87 -14.18 -19.93
N ARG A 298 -26.04 -13.20 -19.52
CA ARG A 298 -26.45 -11.79 -19.42
C ARG A 298 -25.84 -10.88 -20.47
N ALA A 299 -24.74 -11.24 -21.10
CA ALA A 299 -24.18 -10.44 -22.19
C ALA A 299 -25.11 -10.38 -23.42
N HIS A 300 -25.99 -11.34 -23.58
CA HIS A 300 -27.01 -11.36 -24.65
C HIS A 300 -28.28 -10.56 -24.31
N GLU A 301 -28.47 -10.19 -23.05
CA GLU A 301 -29.60 -9.36 -22.62
C GLU A 301 -29.36 -7.85 -22.81
N THR A 302 -28.14 -7.44 -23.09
CA THR A 302 -27.78 -6.02 -23.28
C THR A 302 -27.90 -5.57 -24.74
N ASP A 303 -28.14 -6.46 -25.67
CA ASP A 303 -28.32 -6.17 -27.09
C ASP A 303 -29.82 -6.09 -27.51
N SER A 304 -30.72 -5.96 -26.55
CA SER A 304 -32.17 -5.79 -26.79
C SER A 304 -32.67 -4.41 -26.35
#